data_5a5968c0de6f5eb42f7e3b10e82941fe
#
_entry.id   5a5968c0de6f5eb42f7e3b10e82941fe
#
_cell.length_a   1.000
_cell.length_b   1.000
_cell.length_c   1.000
_cell.angle_alpha   90.00
_cell.angle_beta   90.00
_cell.angle_gamma   90.00
#
_symmetry.space_group_name_H-M   'P 1'
#
loop_
_entity.id
_entity.type
_entity.pdbx_description
1 polymer ?
#
loop_
_entity_poly.entity_id
_entity_poly.type
_entity_poly.pdbx_seq_one_letter_code
_entity_poly.pdbx_strand_id
1 'polypeptide(L)'
;MMAVLLTSGCLVSSMIAADATNAVDKTATQLKRVGEGGKYAFVLFHRKGAEVASVRESVKKAVEDAKGRAEAIEVDVADTGSEATVRNFGVNRAPLPLVLAIAPNGAVTAGFPGKCEPQALADAMVGPKGASCLKTLQDGKVVLICVEPTGSASAEATAKAIAAFKADERISGFAESVVIDPADQAEQGFLGKLRVDPKSDGATTLLVTPPGRIVGTYTNAVTTEAMFADLARSMAGSTCGGGGGGCGPASGGCR
;
A
#
# COMPACT_ATOMS: atom_id res chain seq x y z
N MET A 1 14.26 47.85 -65.89
CA MET A 1 13.17 46.89 -65.75
C MET A 1 13.21 46.36 -64.30
N MET A 2 12.27 46.83 -63.53
CA MET A 2 12.19 46.64 -62.08
C MET A 2 11.13 45.56 -61.80
N ALA A 3 11.54 44.46 -61.13
CA ALA A 3 10.60 43.42 -60.67
C ALA A 3 10.47 43.53 -59.17
N VAL A 4 9.27 43.87 -58.71
CA VAL A 4 8.87 43.96 -57.33
C VAL A 4 8.36 42.57 -56.90
N LEU A 5 9.01 41.94 -55.94
CA LEU A 5 8.55 40.70 -55.28
C LEU A 5 7.87 41.08 -53.98
N LEU A 6 6.56 40.89 -53.92
CA LEU A 6 5.72 40.97 -52.74
C LEU A 6 5.88 39.66 -51.92
N THR A 7 6.52 39.74 -50.77
CA THR A 7 6.55 38.63 -49.79
C THR A 7 5.37 38.81 -48.83
N SER A 8 4.41 37.88 -48.97
CA SER A 8 3.28 37.74 -48.06
C SER A 8 3.77 37.10 -46.74
N GLY A 9 3.75 37.88 -45.66
CA GLY A 9 4.09 37.43 -44.33
C GLY A 9 2.94 36.63 -43.70
N CYS A 10 3.16 35.34 -43.49
CA CYS A 10 2.24 34.47 -42.75
C CYS A 10 2.52 34.66 -41.26
N LEU A 11 1.62 35.36 -40.56
CA LEU A 11 1.63 35.47 -39.11
C LEU A 11 1.20 34.13 -38.52
N VAL A 12 2.17 33.32 -38.06
CA VAL A 12 1.91 32.14 -37.25
C VAL A 12 1.65 32.62 -35.83
N SER A 13 0.36 32.67 -35.45
CA SER A 13 -0.05 32.85 -34.06
C SER A 13 0.41 31.62 -33.26
N SER A 14 1.49 31.77 -32.54
CA SER A 14 1.88 30.79 -31.51
C SER A 14 0.84 30.85 -30.40
N MET A 15 -0.07 29.87 -30.38
CA MET A 15 -0.84 29.55 -29.17
C MET A 15 0.15 29.09 -28.11
N ILE A 16 0.42 29.97 -27.17
CA ILE A 16 1.06 29.61 -25.90
C ILE A 16 0.05 28.71 -25.17
N ALA A 17 0.29 27.39 -25.20
CA ALA A 17 -0.37 26.47 -24.31
C ALA A 17 -0.09 26.96 -22.89
N ALA A 18 -1.16 27.33 -22.18
CA ALA A 18 -1.07 27.70 -20.78
C ALA A 18 -0.42 26.55 -20.04
N ASP A 19 0.77 26.83 -19.54
CA ASP A 19 1.52 25.99 -18.61
C ASP A 19 0.58 25.72 -17.42
N ALA A 20 0.11 24.47 -17.32
CA ALA A 20 -0.62 24.02 -16.14
C ALA A 20 0.39 24.11 -15.01
N THR A 21 0.37 25.23 -14.31
CA THR A 21 1.20 25.52 -13.15
C THR A 21 1.14 24.30 -12.25
N ASN A 22 2.28 23.63 -12.12
CA ASN A 22 2.50 22.48 -11.25
C ASN A 22 2.48 23.01 -9.81
N ALA A 23 1.28 23.34 -9.33
CA ALA A 23 1.07 23.80 -7.97
C ALA A 23 1.52 22.66 -7.05
N VAL A 24 2.60 22.89 -6.32
CA VAL A 24 3.16 21.91 -5.40
C VAL A 24 2.09 21.55 -4.38
N ASP A 25 1.68 20.27 -4.36
CA ASP A 25 0.68 19.77 -3.41
C ASP A 25 1.22 19.94 -1.98
N LYS A 26 0.54 20.77 -1.19
CA LYS A 26 0.95 21.11 0.18
C LYS A 26 1.02 19.87 1.07
N THR A 27 0.01 19.00 0.93
CA THR A 27 -0.07 17.78 1.75
C THR A 27 1.02 16.80 1.36
N ALA A 28 1.30 16.64 0.06
CA ALA A 28 2.40 15.80 -0.40
C ALA A 28 3.75 16.30 0.14
N THR A 29 3.96 17.63 0.16
CA THR A 29 5.17 18.25 0.74
C THR A 29 5.29 17.99 2.24
N GLN A 30 4.18 18.12 2.98
CA GLN A 30 4.15 17.82 4.42
C GLN A 30 4.42 16.35 4.69
N LEU A 31 3.78 15.43 3.93
CA LEU A 31 3.99 13.98 4.05
C LEU A 31 5.45 13.61 3.81
N LYS A 32 6.06 14.18 2.76
CA LYS A 32 7.47 13.97 2.46
C LYS A 32 8.36 14.40 3.62
N ARG A 33 8.16 15.61 4.15
CA ARG A 33 8.92 16.14 5.30
C ARG A 33 8.79 15.23 6.54
N VAL A 34 7.56 14.78 6.86
CA VAL A 34 7.30 13.90 8.01
C VAL A 34 8.00 12.55 7.82
N GLY A 35 7.91 11.97 6.60
CA GLY A 35 8.56 10.71 6.25
C GLY A 35 10.09 10.79 6.29
N GLU A 36 10.69 11.87 5.77
CA GLU A 36 12.13 12.14 5.86
C GLU A 36 12.61 12.27 7.31
N GLY A 37 11.73 12.75 8.21
CA GLY A 37 11.95 12.74 9.65
C GLY A 37 11.81 11.38 10.33
N GLY A 38 11.54 10.30 9.58
CA GLY A 38 11.33 8.96 10.12
C GLY A 38 10.04 8.79 10.92
N LYS A 39 9.07 9.69 10.73
CA LYS A 39 7.84 9.72 11.51
C LYS A 39 6.64 9.22 10.72
N TYR A 40 5.66 8.69 11.43
CA TYR A 40 4.33 8.43 10.90
C TYR A 40 3.55 9.72 10.70
N ALA A 41 2.69 9.76 9.69
CA ALA A 41 1.70 10.82 9.52
C ALA A 41 0.28 10.26 9.78
N PHE A 42 -0.46 10.86 10.71
CA PHE A 42 -1.90 10.63 10.84
C PHE A 42 -2.60 11.76 10.09
N VAL A 43 -3.18 11.44 8.93
CA VAL A 43 -3.79 12.42 8.03
C VAL A 43 -5.30 12.36 8.18
N LEU A 44 -5.88 13.44 8.73
CA LEU A 44 -7.32 13.61 8.85
C LEU A 44 -7.87 14.34 7.62
N PHE A 45 -8.58 13.62 6.78
CA PHE A 45 -9.32 14.16 5.64
C PHE A 45 -10.77 14.47 6.05
N HIS A 46 -11.22 15.68 5.75
CA HIS A 46 -12.58 16.10 6.05
C HIS A 46 -13.09 17.13 5.04
N ARG A 47 -14.36 17.49 5.12
CA ARG A 47 -14.94 18.65 4.41
C ARG A 47 -15.04 19.82 5.36
N LYS A 48 -14.83 21.02 4.86
CA LYS A 48 -15.05 22.26 5.63
C LYS A 48 -16.46 22.27 6.25
N GLY A 49 -16.54 22.59 7.53
CA GLY A 49 -17.80 22.60 8.28
C GLY A 49 -18.29 21.23 8.77
N ALA A 50 -17.59 20.12 8.46
CA ALA A 50 -17.92 18.83 9.05
C ALA A 50 -17.59 18.79 10.55
N GLU A 51 -18.43 18.07 11.33
CA GLU A 51 -18.15 17.82 12.74
C GLU A 51 -17.03 16.77 12.88
N VAL A 52 -15.83 17.23 13.21
CA VAL A 52 -14.62 16.39 13.33
C VAL A 52 -13.89 16.55 14.66
N ALA A 53 -14.49 17.25 15.62
CA ALA A 53 -13.84 17.57 16.89
C ALA A 53 -13.37 16.31 17.63
N SER A 54 -14.23 15.29 17.72
CA SER A 54 -13.89 14.03 18.39
C SER A 54 -12.77 13.26 17.69
N VAL A 55 -12.77 13.25 16.34
CA VAL A 55 -11.72 12.58 15.56
C VAL A 55 -10.39 13.32 15.69
N ARG A 56 -10.43 14.65 15.65
CA ARG A 56 -9.24 15.51 15.86
C ARG A 56 -8.62 15.28 17.23
N GLU A 57 -9.45 15.17 18.28
CA GLU A 57 -8.97 14.89 19.64
C GLU A 57 -8.33 13.50 19.73
N SER A 58 -8.92 12.47 19.10
CA SER A 58 -8.34 11.13 19.03
C SER A 58 -6.99 11.12 18.32
N VAL A 59 -6.87 11.83 17.18
CA VAL A 59 -5.59 11.96 16.45
C VAL A 59 -4.54 12.69 17.29
N LYS A 60 -4.92 13.79 17.95
CA LYS A 60 -4.03 14.55 18.83
C LYS A 60 -3.48 13.67 19.95
N LYS A 61 -4.37 12.95 20.65
CA LYS A 61 -3.98 12.02 21.71
C LYS A 61 -3.04 10.92 21.19
N ALA A 62 -3.32 10.34 20.03
CA ALA A 62 -2.45 9.33 19.43
C ALA A 62 -1.05 9.88 19.10
N VAL A 63 -0.95 11.13 18.64
CA VAL A 63 0.35 11.80 18.39
C VAL A 63 1.10 12.04 19.70
N GLU A 64 0.43 12.48 20.75
CA GLU A 64 1.03 12.66 22.09
C GLU A 64 1.57 11.32 22.63
N ASP A 65 0.76 10.25 22.55
CA ASP A 65 1.12 8.90 23.01
C ASP A 65 2.25 8.29 22.15
N ALA A 66 2.39 8.71 20.90
CA ALA A 66 3.48 8.28 20.01
C ALA A 66 4.86 8.87 20.38
N LYS A 67 4.94 9.83 21.31
CA LYS A 67 6.20 10.40 21.86
C LYS A 67 7.19 10.84 20.76
N GLY A 68 6.70 11.62 19.81
CA GLY A 68 7.49 12.19 18.72
C GLY A 68 7.68 11.28 17.50
N ARG A 69 7.12 10.04 17.49
CA ARG A 69 7.17 9.13 16.35
C ARG A 69 6.07 9.38 15.31
N ALA A 70 5.13 10.27 15.58
CA ALA A 70 4.05 10.59 14.67
C ALA A 70 3.78 12.10 14.63
N GLU A 71 3.24 12.59 13.52
CA GLU A 71 2.71 13.94 13.35
C GLU A 71 1.28 13.88 12.79
N ALA A 72 0.44 14.86 13.16
CA ALA A 72 -0.90 15.02 12.58
C ALA A 72 -0.85 15.98 11.38
N ILE A 73 -1.59 15.63 10.33
CA ILE A 73 -1.86 16.49 9.18
C ILE A 73 -3.36 16.56 8.99
N GLU A 74 -3.91 17.76 8.86
CA GLU A 74 -5.34 17.97 8.60
C GLU A 74 -5.53 18.51 7.19
N VAL A 75 -6.46 17.92 6.43
CA VAL A 75 -6.68 18.20 5.01
C VAL A 75 -8.16 18.40 4.74
N ASP A 76 -8.53 19.58 4.27
CA ASP A 76 -9.83 19.81 3.65
C ASP A 76 -9.79 19.24 2.22
N VAL A 77 -10.66 18.27 1.92
CA VAL A 77 -10.70 17.62 0.59
C VAL A 77 -11.13 18.57 -0.54
N ALA A 78 -11.66 19.75 -0.20
CA ALA A 78 -12.00 20.80 -1.15
C ALA A 78 -10.83 21.77 -1.42
N ASP A 79 -9.72 21.68 -0.67
CA ASP A 79 -8.53 22.51 -0.90
C ASP A 79 -7.79 22.06 -2.17
N THR A 80 -7.79 22.91 -3.18
CA THR A 80 -7.08 22.67 -4.45
C THR A 80 -5.58 22.45 -4.28
N GLY A 81 -4.98 23.00 -3.21
CA GLY A 81 -3.58 22.76 -2.85
C GLY A 81 -3.27 21.35 -2.35
N SER A 82 -4.26 20.48 -2.20
CA SER A 82 -4.15 19.09 -1.73
C SER A 82 -4.82 18.09 -2.68
N GLU A 83 -5.25 18.55 -3.87
CA GLU A 83 -6.03 17.74 -4.81
C GLU A 83 -5.30 16.47 -5.26
N ALA A 84 -4.01 16.56 -5.56
CA ALA A 84 -3.22 15.41 -6.00
C ALA A 84 -3.13 14.36 -4.87
N THR A 85 -2.92 14.78 -3.63
CA THR A 85 -2.92 13.88 -2.47
C THR A 85 -4.29 13.22 -2.27
N VAL A 86 -5.38 13.98 -2.31
CA VAL A 86 -6.76 13.46 -2.19
C VAL A 86 -7.05 12.41 -3.27
N ARG A 87 -6.61 12.65 -4.50
CA ARG A 87 -6.76 11.72 -5.63
C ARG A 87 -5.88 10.47 -5.46
N ASN A 88 -4.61 10.64 -5.12
CA ASN A 88 -3.64 9.55 -5.00
C ASN A 88 -4.02 8.52 -3.90
N PHE A 89 -4.58 9.01 -2.79
CA PHE A 89 -5.09 8.12 -1.73
C PHE A 89 -6.55 7.68 -1.96
N GLY A 90 -7.19 8.07 -3.06
CA GLY A 90 -8.56 7.68 -3.39
C GLY A 90 -9.62 8.22 -2.41
N VAL A 91 -9.29 9.29 -1.66
CA VAL A 91 -10.12 9.85 -0.59
C VAL A 91 -11.46 10.38 -1.11
N ASN A 92 -11.52 10.82 -2.37
CA ASN A 92 -12.73 11.29 -3.03
C ASN A 92 -13.85 10.24 -3.13
N ARG A 93 -13.53 8.95 -2.94
CA ARG A 93 -14.48 7.81 -2.95
C ARG A 93 -14.71 7.23 -1.57
N ALA A 94 -14.01 7.74 -0.55
CA ALA A 94 -14.11 7.22 0.81
C ALA A 94 -15.14 8.01 1.63
N PRO A 95 -15.78 7.38 2.63
CA PRO A 95 -16.60 8.09 3.59
C PRO A 95 -15.73 9.03 4.44
N LEU A 96 -16.21 10.25 4.63
CA LEU A 96 -15.55 11.28 5.44
C LEU A 96 -16.28 11.49 6.79
N PRO A 97 -15.59 11.90 7.85
CA PRO A 97 -14.13 12.09 7.93
C PRO A 97 -13.37 10.77 7.80
N LEU A 98 -12.13 10.82 7.28
CA LEU A 98 -11.25 9.67 7.13
C LEU A 98 -9.89 9.99 7.73
N VAL A 99 -9.37 9.14 8.61
CA VAL A 99 -7.98 9.21 9.07
C VAL A 99 -7.18 8.11 8.38
N LEU A 100 -6.07 8.49 7.75
CA LEU A 100 -5.08 7.55 7.24
C LEU A 100 -3.83 7.56 8.12
N ALA A 101 -3.36 6.39 8.52
CA ALA A 101 -2.04 6.21 9.10
C ALA A 101 -1.04 5.91 7.98
N ILE A 102 -0.03 6.77 7.83
CA ILE A 102 0.96 6.67 6.76
C ILE A 102 2.34 6.53 7.38
N ALA A 103 3.04 5.47 7.01
CA ALA A 103 4.39 5.19 7.47
C ALA A 103 5.44 6.13 6.82
N PRO A 104 6.66 6.24 7.39
CA PRO A 104 7.73 7.09 6.85
C PRO A 104 8.06 6.83 5.38
N ASN A 105 7.93 5.60 4.91
CA ASN A 105 8.14 5.21 3.50
C ASN A 105 6.93 5.49 2.58
N GLY A 106 5.89 6.16 3.08
CA GLY A 106 4.68 6.49 2.35
C GLY A 106 3.64 5.37 2.25
N ALA A 107 3.86 4.21 2.90
CA ALA A 107 2.85 3.16 2.95
C ALA A 107 1.66 3.56 3.81
N VAL A 108 0.44 3.36 3.32
CA VAL A 108 -0.78 3.44 4.14
C VAL A 108 -0.88 2.17 4.98
N THR A 109 -0.80 2.31 6.29
CA THR A 109 -0.82 1.15 7.21
C THR A 109 -2.20 0.85 7.78
N ALA A 110 -3.08 1.86 7.81
CA ALA A 110 -4.49 1.72 8.15
C ALA A 110 -5.33 2.92 7.69
N GLY A 111 -6.65 2.71 7.55
CA GLY A 111 -7.62 3.75 7.29
C GLY A 111 -8.82 3.62 8.24
N PHE A 112 -9.27 4.75 8.79
CA PHE A 112 -10.33 4.82 9.79
C PHE A 112 -11.42 5.78 9.31
N PRO A 113 -12.49 5.27 8.68
CA PRO A 113 -13.62 6.10 8.28
C PRO A 113 -14.51 6.43 9.48
N GLY A 114 -14.94 7.68 9.58
CA GLY A 114 -15.85 8.17 10.62
C GLY A 114 -15.15 8.41 11.94
N LYS A 115 -15.06 7.41 12.80
CA LYS A 115 -14.45 7.50 14.13
C LYS A 115 -13.17 6.68 14.21
N CYS A 116 -12.23 7.11 15.03
CA CYS A 116 -11.04 6.33 15.36
C CYS A 116 -10.71 6.49 16.85
N GLU A 117 -10.22 5.40 17.44
CA GLU A 117 -9.70 5.43 18.80
C GLU A 117 -8.18 5.66 18.77
N PRO A 118 -7.63 6.39 19.76
CA PRO A 118 -6.18 6.65 19.82
C PRO A 118 -5.34 5.37 19.80
N GLN A 119 -5.78 4.31 20.48
CA GLN A 119 -5.11 3.02 20.50
C GLN A 119 -5.06 2.37 19.11
N ALA A 120 -6.16 2.44 18.34
CA ALA A 120 -6.19 1.90 16.99
C ALA A 120 -5.19 2.61 16.05
N LEU A 121 -4.98 3.91 16.23
CA LEU A 121 -3.95 4.66 15.52
C LEU A 121 -2.54 4.24 15.95
N ALA A 122 -2.32 3.99 17.24
CA ALA A 122 -1.06 3.45 17.74
C ALA A 122 -0.76 2.05 17.16
N ASP A 123 -1.77 1.18 17.11
CA ASP A 123 -1.67 -0.18 16.55
C ASP A 123 -1.47 -0.19 15.01
N ALA A 124 -1.75 0.94 14.36
CA ALA A 124 -1.49 1.13 12.94
C ALA A 124 -0.01 1.44 12.64
N MET A 125 0.77 1.83 13.64
CA MET A 125 2.21 2.04 13.47
C MET A 125 2.93 0.69 13.49
N VAL A 126 3.22 0.16 12.30
CA VAL A 126 4.00 -1.07 12.12
C VAL A 126 5.49 -0.76 12.08
N GLY A 127 6.35 -1.77 12.26
CA GLY A 127 7.79 -1.61 12.10
C GLY A 127 8.22 -1.33 10.66
N PRO A 128 9.49 -0.96 10.44
CA PRO A 128 9.98 -0.56 9.11
C PRO A 128 9.91 -1.70 8.08
N LYS A 129 10.08 -2.96 8.49
CA LYS A 129 9.96 -4.11 7.59
C LYS A 129 8.50 -4.34 7.19
N GLY A 130 7.57 -4.28 8.14
CA GLY A 130 6.13 -4.34 7.87
C GLY A 130 5.68 -3.20 6.96
N ALA A 131 6.14 -1.97 7.19
CA ALA A 131 5.87 -0.83 6.32
C ALA A 131 6.42 -1.04 4.89
N SER A 132 7.60 -1.66 4.75
CA SER A 132 8.17 -2.01 3.44
C SER A 132 7.32 -3.04 2.70
N CYS A 133 6.84 -4.09 3.39
CA CYS A 133 5.92 -5.06 2.81
C CYS A 133 4.64 -4.40 2.30
N LEU A 134 4.02 -3.54 3.12
CA LEU A 134 2.79 -2.84 2.75
C LEU A 134 2.99 -1.90 1.56
N LYS A 135 4.13 -1.18 1.52
CA LYS A 135 4.46 -0.31 0.37
C LYS A 135 4.60 -1.12 -0.91
N THR A 136 5.33 -2.22 -0.88
CA THR A 136 5.50 -3.13 -2.02
C THR A 136 4.16 -3.61 -2.56
N LEU A 137 3.22 -4.02 -1.68
CA LEU A 137 1.89 -4.45 -2.08
C LEU A 137 1.06 -3.31 -2.68
N GLN A 138 1.16 -2.10 -2.13
CA GLN A 138 0.46 -0.90 -2.64
C GLN A 138 1.02 -0.44 -4.00
N ASP A 139 2.29 -0.73 -4.27
CA ASP A 139 2.91 -0.51 -5.59
C ASP A 139 2.53 -1.60 -6.62
N GLY A 140 1.61 -2.50 -6.26
CA GLY A 140 1.11 -3.55 -7.15
C GLY A 140 2.07 -4.74 -7.29
N LYS A 141 3.10 -4.84 -6.45
CA LYS A 141 4.09 -5.90 -6.50
C LYS A 141 3.76 -7.04 -5.53
N VAL A 142 4.25 -8.22 -5.85
CA VAL A 142 4.27 -9.38 -4.97
C VAL A 142 5.36 -9.20 -3.90
N VAL A 143 5.11 -9.61 -2.68
CA VAL A 143 6.11 -9.61 -1.62
C VAL A 143 6.31 -11.00 -1.04
N LEU A 144 7.57 -11.38 -0.89
CA LEU A 144 8.02 -12.56 -0.18
C LEU A 144 8.48 -12.14 1.22
N ILE A 145 7.70 -12.50 2.24
CA ILE A 145 8.01 -12.19 3.62
C ILE A 145 8.68 -13.41 4.23
N CYS A 146 9.99 -13.30 4.51
CA CYS A 146 10.77 -14.35 5.12
C CYS A 146 10.89 -14.06 6.60
N VAL A 147 10.21 -14.82 7.42
CA VAL A 147 10.32 -14.75 8.87
C VAL A 147 11.29 -15.83 9.31
N GLU A 148 12.47 -15.44 9.73
CA GLU A 148 13.52 -16.38 10.10
C GLU A 148 14.42 -15.81 11.20
N PRO A 149 14.76 -16.66 12.21
CA PRO A 149 15.74 -16.27 13.22
C PRO A 149 17.11 -16.01 12.60
N THR A 150 17.83 -15.05 13.14
CA THR A 150 19.22 -14.78 12.72
C THR A 150 20.06 -16.05 12.87
N GLY A 151 20.73 -16.45 11.78
CA GLY A 151 21.57 -17.67 11.78
C GLY A 151 20.82 -18.97 11.52
N SER A 152 19.59 -18.92 11.04
CA SER A 152 18.83 -20.10 10.62
C SER A 152 19.58 -20.94 9.59
N ALA A 153 19.60 -22.27 9.76
CA ALA A 153 20.26 -23.20 8.85
C ALA A 153 19.62 -23.22 7.44
N SER A 154 18.35 -22.83 7.32
CA SER A 154 17.62 -22.77 6.04
C SER A 154 17.76 -21.41 5.32
N ALA A 155 18.35 -20.40 5.96
CA ALA A 155 18.40 -19.03 5.47
C ALA A 155 19.05 -18.93 4.08
N GLU A 156 20.19 -19.58 3.87
CA GLU A 156 20.91 -19.54 2.60
C GLU A 156 20.13 -20.20 1.45
N ALA A 157 19.56 -21.37 1.69
CA ALA A 157 18.76 -22.09 0.69
C ALA A 157 17.50 -21.31 0.32
N THR A 158 16.82 -20.74 1.31
CA THR A 158 15.63 -19.90 1.15
C THR A 158 15.99 -18.64 0.35
N ALA A 159 17.06 -17.94 0.72
CA ALA A 159 17.51 -16.73 0.03
C ALA A 159 17.85 -17.02 -1.45
N LYS A 160 18.50 -18.15 -1.74
CA LYS A 160 18.80 -18.58 -3.10
C LYS A 160 17.55 -18.85 -3.93
N ALA A 161 16.56 -19.56 -3.38
CA ALA A 161 15.30 -19.84 -4.06
C ALA A 161 14.51 -18.55 -4.34
N ILE A 162 14.48 -17.63 -3.39
CA ILE A 162 13.83 -16.32 -3.54
C ILE A 162 14.55 -15.46 -4.59
N ALA A 163 15.87 -15.46 -4.59
CA ALA A 163 16.65 -14.74 -5.61
C ALA A 163 16.36 -15.29 -7.01
N ALA A 164 16.30 -16.60 -7.17
CA ALA A 164 15.94 -17.25 -8.43
C ALA A 164 14.50 -16.90 -8.86
N PHE A 165 13.54 -16.91 -7.94
CA PHE A 165 12.16 -16.50 -8.22
C PHE A 165 12.08 -15.05 -8.70
N LYS A 166 12.75 -14.11 -8.01
CA LYS A 166 12.76 -12.68 -8.37
C LYS A 166 13.45 -12.40 -9.69
N ALA A 167 14.44 -13.23 -10.08
CA ALA A 167 15.17 -13.09 -11.32
C ALA A 167 14.46 -13.71 -12.54
N ASP A 168 13.44 -14.54 -12.32
CA ASP A 168 12.68 -15.20 -13.40
C ASP A 168 11.92 -14.15 -14.24
N GLU A 169 12.00 -14.26 -15.56
CA GLU A 169 11.40 -13.30 -16.51
C GLU A 169 9.90 -13.08 -16.30
N ARG A 170 9.18 -14.09 -15.79
CA ARG A 170 7.73 -14.01 -15.51
C ARG A 170 7.35 -13.04 -14.41
N ILE A 171 8.28 -12.71 -13.49
CA ILE A 171 8.01 -11.91 -12.30
C ILE A 171 9.05 -10.80 -12.07
N SER A 172 10.08 -10.75 -12.88
CA SER A 172 11.18 -9.78 -12.75
C SER A 172 10.67 -8.35 -12.68
N GLY A 173 11.12 -7.61 -11.68
CA GLY A 173 10.65 -6.25 -11.39
C GLY A 173 9.32 -6.15 -10.64
N PHE A 174 8.55 -7.25 -10.52
CA PHE A 174 7.24 -7.28 -9.85
C PHE A 174 7.24 -8.06 -8.54
N ALA A 175 8.38 -8.54 -8.08
CA ALA A 175 8.51 -9.23 -6.80
C ALA A 175 9.62 -8.62 -5.95
N GLU A 176 9.32 -8.40 -4.67
CA GLU A 176 10.29 -7.97 -3.67
C GLU A 176 10.33 -8.98 -2.52
N SER A 177 11.40 -8.96 -1.75
CA SER A 177 11.54 -9.81 -0.57
C SER A 177 11.95 -8.99 0.64
N VAL A 178 11.38 -9.34 1.80
CA VAL A 178 11.68 -8.70 3.08
C VAL A 178 11.96 -9.81 4.09
N VAL A 179 13.11 -9.72 4.76
CA VAL A 179 13.49 -10.64 5.85
C VAL A 179 13.17 -9.97 7.18
N ILE A 180 12.44 -10.69 8.03
CA ILE A 180 12.03 -10.24 9.37
C ILE A 180 12.57 -11.25 10.40
N ASP A 181 13.35 -10.74 11.35
CA ASP A 181 13.74 -11.52 12.52
C ASP A 181 12.53 -11.58 13.48
N PRO A 182 12.04 -12.78 13.85
CA PRO A 182 10.94 -12.92 14.80
C PRO A 182 11.25 -12.36 16.20
N ALA A 183 12.51 -12.13 16.54
CA ALA A 183 12.92 -11.48 17.79
C ALA A 183 12.83 -9.95 17.74
N ASP A 184 12.67 -9.35 16.56
CA ASP A 184 12.58 -7.90 16.40
C ASP A 184 11.28 -7.36 17.00
N GLN A 185 11.42 -6.63 18.12
CA GLN A 185 10.29 -6.06 18.87
C GLN A 185 9.48 -5.06 18.03
N ALA A 186 10.12 -4.36 17.07
CA ALA A 186 9.45 -3.39 16.22
C ALA A 186 8.46 -4.06 15.24
N GLU A 187 8.68 -5.33 14.90
CA GLU A 187 7.87 -6.08 13.92
C GLU A 187 6.82 -7.01 14.56
N GLN A 188 6.81 -7.15 15.89
CA GLN A 188 5.89 -8.07 16.60
C GLN A 188 4.42 -7.83 16.25
N GLY A 189 3.99 -6.56 16.21
CA GLY A 189 2.63 -6.20 15.84
C GLY A 189 2.26 -6.60 14.40
N PHE A 190 3.21 -6.51 13.49
CA PHE A 190 3.01 -6.92 12.09
C PHE A 190 3.00 -8.44 11.94
N LEU A 191 3.93 -9.15 12.59
CA LEU A 191 3.98 -10.62 12.61
C LEU A 191 2.71 -11.22 13.22
N GLY A 192 2.17 -10.63 14.29
CA GLY A 192 0.90 -11.03 14.87
C GLY A 192 -0.28 -10.95 13.89
N LYS A 193 -0.32 -9.91 13.04
CA LYS A 193 -1.34 -9.76 11.98
C LYS A 193 -1.19 -10.83 10.88
N LEU A 194 0.04 -11.27 10.59
CA LEU A 194 0.32 -12.34 9.63
C LEU A 194 0.03 -13.74 10.19
N ARG A 195 -0.27 -13.87 11.48
CA ARG A 195 -0.46 -15.15 12.20
C ARG A 195 0.75 -16.09 12.10
N VAL A 196 1.95 -15.53 12.02
CA VAL A 196 3.19 -16.29 12.11
C VAL A 196 3.55 -16.43 13.57
N ASP A 197 3.82 -17.68 13.99
CA ASP A 197 4.28 -17.92 15.36
C ASP A 197 5.75 -17.46 15.51
N PRO A 198 6.02 -16.43 16.31
CA PRO A 198 7.36 -15.91 16.50
C PRO A 198 8.29 -16.91 17.24
N LYS A 199 7.74 -17.97 17.82
CA LYS A 199 8.50 -19.04 18.51
C LYS A 199 8.75 -20.25 17.62
N SER A 200 8.36 -20.20 16.35
CA SER A 200 8.65 -21.29 15.40
C SER A 200 10.16 -21.45 15.23
N ASP A 201 10.66 -22.64 15.47
CA ASP A 201 12.09 -22.97 15.33
C ASP A 201 12.57 -22.98 13.86
N GLY A 202 11.67 -22.82 12.92
CA GLY A 202 11.93 -22.84 11.47
C GLY A 202 11.65 -21.54 10.75
N ALA A 203 12.38 -21.31 9.66
CA ALA A 203 12.06 -20.21 8.76
C ALA A 203 10.67 -20.40 8.12
N THR A 204 9.88 -19.34 8.09
CA THR A 204 8.59 -19.30 7.40
C THR A 204 8.62 -18.25 6.31
N THR A 205 8.34 -18.65 5.06
CA THR A 205 8.22 -17.73 3.94
C THR A 205 6.77 -17.61 3.52
N LEU A 206 6.26 -16.39 3.46
CA LEU A 206 4.93 -16.06 2.98
C LEU A 206 5.02 -15.43 1.60
N LEU A 207 4.27 -15.96 0.63
CA LEU A 207 4.07 -15.35 -0.67
C LEU A 207 2.77 -14.54 -0.64
N VAL A 208 2.87 -13.22 -0.76
CA VAL A 208 1.74 -12.30 -0.61
C VAL A 208 1.55 -11.50 -1.89
N THR A 209 0.33 -11.48 -2.40
CA THR A 209 -0.07 -10.69 -3.58
C THR A 209 -0.93 -9.49 -3.19
N PRO A 210 -0.96 -8.42 -4.00
CA PRO A 210 -1.89 -7.32 -3.79
C PRO A 210 -3.35 -7.80 -3.72
N PRO A 211 -4.20 -7.22 -2.87
CA PRO A 211 -3.93 -6.12 -1.92
C PRO A 211 -3.42 -6.58 -0.54
N GLY A 212 -2.92 -7.79 -0.37
CA GLY A 212 -2.45 -8.36 0.90
C GLY A 212 -2.92 -9.81 1.10
N ARG A 213 -3.16 -10.54 0.01
CA ARG A 213 -3.60 -11.94 0.06
C ARG A 213 -2.39 -12.87 0.16
N ILE A 214 -2.30 -13.65 1.24
CA ILE A 214 -1.34 -14.74 1.35
C ILE A 214 -1.77 -15.85 0.41
N VAL A 215 -0.93 -16.20 -0.58
CA VAL A 215 -1.20 -17.22 -1.59
C VAL A 215 -0.34 -18.46 -1.41
N GLY A 216 0.76 -18.36 -0.66
CA GLY A 216 1.62 -19.48 -0.29
C GLY A 216 2.23 -19.28 1.09
N THR A 217 2.42 -20.37 1.83
CA THR A 217 3.15 -20.41 3.10
C THR A 217 4.09 -21.60 3.06
N TYR A 218 5.38 -21.36 3.29
CA TYR A 218 6.43 -22.38 3.19
C TYR A 218 7.23 -22.40 4.48
N THR A 219 7.40 -23.59 5.04
CA THR A 219 8.17 -23.81 6.29
C THR A 219 9.49 -24.48 5.95
N ASN A 220 10.59 -23.94 6.44
CA ASN A 220 11.98 -24.40 6.30
C ASN A 220 12.55 -24.32 4.88
N ALA A 221 11.93 -24.92 3.89
CA ALA A 221 12.41 -24.94 2.51
C ALA A 221 11.34 -24.40 1.54
N VAL A 222 11.75 -23.55 0.63
CA VAL A 222 10.93 -23.04 -0.45
C VAL A 222 11.61 -23.33 -1.78
N THR A 223 10.83 -23.68 -2.81
CA THR A 223 11.33 -23.83 -4.18
C THR A 223 10.68 -22.81 -5.10
N THR A 224 11.41 -22.43 -6.15
CA THR A 224 10.90 -21.50 -7.17
C THR A 224 9.63 -22.03 -7.82
N GLU A 225 9.58 -23.34 -8.10
CA GLU A 225 8.44 -24.00 -8.73
C GLU A 225 7.18 -23.94 -7.85
N ALA A 226 7.33 -24.17 -6.53
CA ALA A 226 6.21 -24.09 -5.58
C ALA A 226 5.62 -22.67 -5.53
N MET A 227 6.48 -21.65 -5.50
CA MET A 227 6.04 -20.24 -5.51
C MET A 227 5.27 -19.89 -6.79
N PHE A 228 5.74 -20.33 -7.97
CA PHE A 228 5.02 -20.11 -9.23
C PHE A 228 3.71 -20.90 -9.30
N ALA A 229 3.67 -22.13 -8.80
CA ALA A 229 2.44 -22.92 -8.75
C ALA A 229 1.35 -22.25 -7.90
N ASP A 230 1.71 -21.70 -6.74
CA ASP A 230 0.78 -21.00 -5.87
C ASP A 230 0.33 -19.67 -6.46
N LEU A 231 1.24 -18.93 -7.08
CA LEU A 231 0.91 -17.70 -7.78
C LEU A 231 -0.07 -17.96 -8.93
N ALA A 232 0.18 -18.95 -9.76
CA ALA A 232 -0.70 -19.34 -10.87
C ALA A 232 -2.09 -19.78 -10.37
N ARG A 233 -2.14 -20.57 -9.29
CA ARG A 233 -3.40 -21.00 -8.66
C ARG A 233 -4.20 -19.80 -8.15
N SER A 234 -3.53 -18.78 -7.58
CA SER A 234 -4.19 -17.57 -7.09
C SER A 234 -4.84 -16.75 -8.21
N MET A 235 -4.21 -16.73 -9.39
CA MET A 235 -4.73 -16.06 -10.58
C MET A 235 -5.92 -16.84 -11.19
N ALA A 236 -5.83 -18.17 -11.29
CA ALA A 236 -6.90 -19.02 -11.83
C ALA A 236 -8.20 -18.94 -11.00
N GLY A 237 -8.09 -18.84 -9.67
CA GLY A 237 -9.24 -18.72 -8.76
C GLY A 237 -10.00 -17.39 -8.88
N SER A 238 -9.42 -16.40 -9.54
CA SER A 238 -10.06 -15.09 -9.75
C SER A 238 -10.99 -15.04 -10.97
N THR A 239 -10.99 -16.06 -11.84
CA THR A 239 -11.77 -16.11 -13.08
C THR A 239 -13.09 -16.88 -12.98
N CYS A 240 -13.41 -17.52 -11.83
CA CYS A 240 -14.64 -18.29 -11.66
C CYS A 240 -15.76 -17.50 -10.96
N GLY A 241 -16.06 -16.30 -11.42
CA GLY A 241 -17.19 -15.47 -10.96
C GLY A 241 -18.24 -15.17 -12.03
N GLY A 242 -18.39 -16.02 -13.04
CA GLY A 242 -19.32 -15.81 -14.15
C GLY A 242 -19.88 -17.13 -14.72
N GLY A 243 -20.41 -17.99 -13.86
CA GLY A 243 -21.09 -19.20 -14.30
C GLY A 243 -22.57 -19.12 -13.96
N GLY A 244 -23.41 -18.78 -14.95
CA GLY A 244 -24.84 -18.81 -14.84
C GLY A 244 -25.33 -20.20 -14.40
N GLY A 245 -25.87 -20.29 -13.19
CA GLY A 245 -26.67 -21.41 -12.75
C GLY A 245 -27.98 -21.42 -13.54
N GLY A 246 -28.05 -22.24 -14.60
CA GLY A 246 -29.29 -22.58 -15.28
C GLY A 246 -30.19 -23.29 -14.28
N CYS A 247 -31.29 -22.68 -13.88
CA CYS A 247 -32.42 -23.32 -13.23
C CYS A 247 -33.10 -24.22 -14.26
N GLY A 248 -32.77 -25.51 -14.23
CA GLY A 248 -33.57 -26.52 -14.90
C GLY A 248 -34.86 -26.77 -14.11
N PRO A 249 -36.06 -26.93 -14.77
CA PRO A 249 -37.28 -27.16 -14.06
C PRO A 249 -37.31 -28.60 -13.53
N ALA A 250 -37.44 -28.76 -12.21
CA ALA A 250 -37.76 -30.03 -11.60
C ALA A 250 -39.20 -30.40 -11.96
N SER A 251 -39.34 -31.37 -12.85
CA SER A 251 -40.60 -32.05 -13.17
C SER A 251 -41.09 -32.81 -11.95
N GLY A 252 -42.37 -32.63 -11.69
CA GLY A 252 -43.14 -33.15 -10.57
C GLY A 252 -43.25 -34.67 -10.45
N GLY A 253 -43.77 -35.08 -9.33
CA GLY A 253 -44.20 -36.42 -9.01
C GLY A 253 -44.98 -36.38 -7.71
N CYS A 254 -46.33 -36.29 -7.87
CA CYS A 254 -47.28 -36.60 -6.81
C CYS A 254 -47.20 -38.07 -6.44
N ARG A 255 -47.14 -38.40 -5.17
CA ARG A 255 -48.07 -39.31 -4.48
C ARG A 255 -47.82 -39.24 -2.99
#